data_c010c92a0d3d3bb3a7a6e03efa4da76c
#
_entry.id   c010c92a0d3d3bb3a7a6e03efa4da76c
#
_cell.length_a   1.000
_cell.length_b   1.000
_cell.length_c   1.000
_cell.angle_alpha   90.00
_cell.angle_beta   90.00
_cell.angle_gamma   90.00
#
_symmetry.space_group_name_H-M   'P 1'
#
loop_
_entity.id
_entity.type
_entity.pdbx_description
1 polymer ?
#
loop_
_entity_poly.entity_id
_entity_poly.type
_entity_poly.pdbx_seq_one_letter_code
_entity_poly.pdbx_strand_id
1 'polypeptide(L)'
;MEERDPDFVSKAVEVIEVQLQPPPDGPTFCVDEKTGIGVRTPCAPSQPAAPGQPARREFEYVRHGTADLLAAFEVQTGTVRGIIRRQHRSAEFIELLRLLDAEVPRTQVIHLILDPVRLHCSAEVAAYIALRPWRFRFHWLPLHASWLSFIEAWFAILSKKCLARSELADFAAASDTILDFIATYNTHHAHPFTWKKGIRFYHRLKDKLAGSALAVAA
;
A
#
# COMPACT_ATOMS: atom_id res chain seq x y z
N MET A 1 -12.42 10.35 -15.33
CA MET A 1 -12.42 9.41 -14.20
C MET A 1 -13.85 9.04 -13.80
N GLU A 2 -14.75 10.00 -13.64
CA GLU A 2 -16.16 9.75 -13.29
C GLU A 2 -16.94 8.97 -14.35
N GLU A 3 -16.62 9.12 -15.62
CA GLU A 3 -17.21 8.32 -16.72
C GLU A 3 -16.90 6.82 -16.63
N ARG A 4 -15.83 6.44 -15.92
CA ARG A 4 -15.38 5.04 -15.75
C ARG A 4 -15.81 4.43 -14.41
N ASP A 5 -16.11 5.25 -13.42
CA ASP A 5 -16.64 4.83 -12.13
C ASP A 5 -17.72 5.83 -11.70
N PRO A 6 -19.02 5.48 -11.89
CA PRO A 6 -20.15 6.36 -11.51
C PRO A 6 -20.15 6.69 -10.02
N ASP A 7 -19.57 5.82 -9.17
CA ASP A 7 -19.46 6.02 -7.73
C ASP A 7 -18.15 6.71 -7.32
N PHE A 8 -17.40 7.27 -8.28
CA PHE A 8 -16.08 7.88 -8.02
C PHE A 8 -16.12 8.88 -6.87
N VAL A 9 -17.09 9.80 -6.89
CA VAL A 9 -17.16 10.90 -5.91
C VAL A 9 -17.45 10.35 -4.51
N SER A 10 -18.44 9.45 -4.37
CA SER A 10 -18.82 8.88 -3.07
C SER A 10 -17.69 8.03 -2.48
N LYS A 11 -17.07 7.15 -3.27
CA LYS A 11 -15.93 6.34 -2.83
C LYS A 11 -14.71 7.20 -2.45
N ALA A 12 -14.39 8.22 -3.27
CA ALA A 12 -13.28 9.11 -2.98
C ALA A 12 -13.50 9.91 -1.69
N VAL A 13 -14.72 10.42 -1.46
CA VAL A 13 -15.07 11.11 -0.21
C VAL A 13 -14.93 10.16 0.98
N GLU A 14 -15.53 8.96 0.91
CA GLU A 14 -15.44 7.96 1.98
C GLU A 14 -14.00 7.64 2.33
N VAL A 15 -13.18 7.28 1.34
CA VAL A 15 -11.77 6.90 1.55
C VAL A 15 -10.96 8.05 2.16
N ILE A 16 -11.16 9.29 1.71
CA ILE A 16 -10.46 10.44 2.27
C ILE A 16 -10.94 10.69 3.71
N GLU A 17 -12.24 10.59 3.99
CA GLU A 17 -12.78 10.76 5.35
C GLU A 17 -12.22 9.71 6.32
N VAL A 18 -12.18 8.44 5.92
CA VAL A 18 -11.60 7.35 6.72
C VAL A 18 -10.10 7.57 6.99
N GLN A 19 -9.36 8.19 6.05
CA GLN A 19 -7.95 8.54 6.28
C GLN A 19 -7.78 9.79 7.15
N LEU A 20 -8.68 10.77 7.07
CA LEU A 20 -8.62 11.99 7.88
C LEU A 20 -9.13 11.77 9.32
N GLN A 21 -10.13 10.92 9.47
CA GLN A 21 -10.80 10.59 10.73
C GLN A 21 -11.02 9.07 10.78
N PRO A 22 -9.97 8.30 11.09
CA PRO A 22 -10.09 6.86 11.19
C PRO A 22 -11.17 6.43 12.17
N PRO A 23 -11.97 5.39 11.84
CA PRO A 23 -13.01 4.87 12.72
C PRO A 23 -12.45 4.49 14.10
N PRO A 24 -13.18 4.78 15.19
CA PRO A 24 -12.70 4.54 16.56
C PRO A 24 -12.75 3.07 16.99
N ASP A 25 -13.42 2.21 16.23
CA ASP A 25 -13.63 0.80 16.54
C ASP A 25 -12.44 -0.11 16.09
N GLY A 26 -11.39 0.48 15.46
CA GLY A 26 -10.18 -0.26 15.17
C GLY A 26 -9.19 0.45 14.25
N PRO A 27 -8.07 -0.21 13.93
CA PRO A 27 -7.05 0.34 13.05
C PRO A 27 -7.51 0.37 11.59
N THR A 28 -7.03 1.37 10.86
CA THR A 28 -7.25 1.54 9.43
C THR A 28 -5.95 1.35 8.67
N PHE A 29 -5.96 0.46 7.70
CA PHE A 29 -4.81 0.17 6.85
C PHE A 29 -5.10 0.54 5.40
N CYS A 30 -4.17 1.28 4.77
CA CYS A 30 -4.08 1.37 3.31
C CYS A 30 -3.30 0.17 2.80
N VAL A 31 -3.91 -0.65 1.96
CA VAL A 31 -3.33 -1.92 1.46
C VAL A 31 -3.13 -1.85 -0.04
N ASP A 32 -1.97 -2.29 -0.50
CA ASP A 32 -1.65 -2.38 -1.93
C ASP A 32 -0.44 -3.28 -2.18
N GLU A 33 -0.13 -3.56 -3.45
CA GLU A 33 1.01 -4.37 -3.89
C GLU A 33 2.04 -3.53 -4.65
N LYS A 34 3.31 -3.63 -4.21
CA LYS A 34 4.44 -3.20 -5.02
C LYS A 34 5.01 -4.39 -5.76
N THR A 35 4.60 -4.53 -6.99
CA THR A 35 4.95 -5.67 -7.85
C THR A 35 6.22 -5.43 -8.66
N GLY A 36 6.84 -6.52 -9.14
CA GLY A 36 7.95 -6.45 -10.09
C GLY A 36 9.24 -5.86 -9.51
N ILE A 37 9.49 -5.97 -8.20
CA ILE A 37 10.76 -5.57 -7.60
C ILE A 37 11.87 -6.44 -8.19
N GLY A 38 12.78 -5.82 -8.98
CA GLY A 38 13.80 -6.55 -9.72
C GLY A 38 14.85 -7.17 -8.80
N VAL A 39 14.98 -8.48 -8.88
CA VAL A 39 16.04 -9.25 -8.23
C VAL A 39 17.16 -9.41 -9.25
N ARG A 40 18.33 -8.79 -8.98
CA ARG A 40 19.41 -8.68 -9.96
C ARG A 40 20.78 -8.52 -9.31
N THR A 41 21.81 -9.07 -9.95
CA THR A 41 23.22 -8.92 -9.55
C THR A 41 23.95 -8.13 -10.63
N PRO A 42 24.76 -7.10 -10.29
CA PRO A 42 25.64 -6.44 -11.25
C PRO A 42 26.62 -7.42 -11.88
N CYS A 43 26.93 -7.26 -13.19
CA CYS A 43 27.91 -8.11 -13.89
C CYS A 43 29.34 -7.88 -13.42
N ALA A 44 29.63 -6.69 -12.85
CA ALA A 44 30.93 -6.34 -12.27
C ALA A 44 30.75 -5.47 -11.00
N PRO A 45 31.72 -5.44 -10.10
CA PRO A 45 31.67 -4.58 -8.91
C PRO A 45 31.59 -3.10 -9.28
N SER A 46 30.69 -2.36 -8.65
CA SER A 46 30.66 -0.90 -8.73
C SER A 46 31.89 -0.29 -8.06
N GLN A 47 32.44 0.78 -8.64
CA GLN A 47 33.61 1.47 -8.11
C GLN A 47 33.16 2.65 -7.22
N PRO A 48 33.54 2.70 -5.92
CA PRO A 48 33.25 3.83 -5.07
C PRO A 48 33.98 5.10 -5.54
N ALA A 49 33.48 6.27 -5.13
CA ALA A 49 34.17 7.54 -5.38
C ALA A 49 35.52 7.57 -4.69
N ALA A 50 36.57 8.06 -5.39
CA ALA A 50 37.89 8.33 -4.86
C ALA A 50 38.33 9.79 -5.18
N PRO A 51 39.31 10.36 -4.50
CA PRO A 51 39.78 11.71 -4.80
C PRO A 51 40.12 11.88 -6.29
N GLY A 52 39.40 12.80 -6.97
CA GLY A 52 39.52 13.05 -8.41
C GLY A 52 38.82 12.04 -9.32
N GLN A 53 38.15 11.03 -8.78
CA GLN A 53 37.40 10.04 -9.54
C GLN A 53 35.94 9.91 -9.02
N PRO A 54 34.94 10.20 -9.85
CA PRO A 54 33.53 10.00 -9.48
C PRO A 54 33.23 8.50 -9.32
N ALA A 55 32.24 8.18 -8.47
CA ALA A 55 31.74 6.81 -8.36
C ALA A 55 31.22 6.30 -9.72
N ARG A 56 31.61 5.09 -10.07
CA ARG A 56 31.09 4.41 -11.28
C ARG A 56 30.24 3.23 -10.84
N ARG A 57 28.96 3.26 -11.20
CA ARG A 57 28.05 2.14 -10.99
C ARG A 57 28.01 1.27 -12.23
N GLU A 58 28.08 -0.04 -12.02
CA GLU A 58 27.83 -1.00 -13.09
C GLU A 58 26.37 -0.89 -13.54
N PHE A 59 26.16 -0.82 -14.85
CA PHE A 59 24.84 -0.70 -15.47
C PHE A 59 24.34 -2.03 -16.06
N GLU A 60 25.25 -2.98 -16.30
CA GLU A 60 24.89 -4.32 -16.73
C GLU A 60 24.58 -5.20 -15.53
N TYR A 61 23.53 -6.02 -15.64
CA TYR A 61 23.11 -6.90 -14.55
C TYR A 61 22.51 -8.21 -15.06
N VAL A 62 22.72 -9.27 -14.30
CA VAL A 62 22.02 -10.55 -14.46
C VAL A 62 20.72 -10.49 -13.69
N ARG A 63 19.59 -10.80 -14.36
CA ARG A 63 18.26 -10.81 -13.73
C ARG A 63 17.98 -12.21 -13.16
N HIS A 64 17.55 -12.26 -11.90
CA HIS A 64 17.20 -13.48 -11.15
C HIS A 64 15.70 -13.60 -10.88
N GLY A 65 14.87 -12.75 -11.52
CA GLY A 65 13.44 -12.73 -11.37
C GLY A 65 12.94 -11.46 -10.68
N THR A 66 11.79 -11.57 -10.05
CA THR A 66 11.13 -10.47 -9.30
C THR A 66 10.64 -10.95 -7.95
N ALA A 67 10.49 -10.00 -7.05
CA ALA A 67 9.77 -10.14 -5.80
C ALA A 67 8.58 -9.16 -5.79
N ASP A 68 7.50 -9.55 -5.12
CA ASP A 68 6.32 -8.71 -4.92
C ASP A 68 6.13 -8.49 -3.42
N LEU A 69 5.92 -7.24 -3.02
CA LEU A 69 5.60 -6.84 -1.66
C LEU A 69 4.11 -6.54 -1.57
N LEU A 70 3.39 -7.30 -0.75
CA LEU A 70 2.05 -6.94 -0.30
C LEU A 70 2.19 -6.21 1.04
N ALA A 71 1.69 -4.99 1.13
CA ALA A 71 1.90 -4.14 2.31
C ALA A 71 0.61 -3.48 2.80
N ALA A 72 0.57 -3.21 4.11
CA ALA A 72 -0.48 -2.52 4.82
C ALA A 72 0.13 -1.38 5.64
N PHE A 73 -0.19 -0.13 5.27
CA PHE A 73 0.20 1.08 5.97
C PHE A 73 -0.91 1.47 6.96
N GLU A 74 -0.62 1.48 8.25
CA GLU A 74 -1.56 1.88 9.29
C GLU A 74 -1.69 3.41 9.35
N VAL A 75 -2.89 3.91 9.15
CA VAL A 75 -3.16 5.35 9.05
C VAL A 75 -2.88 6.09 10.35
N GLN A 76 -3.24 5.50 11.49
CA GLN A 76 -3.14 6.10 12.83
C GLN A 76 -1.69 6.22 13.33
N THR A 77 -0.85 5.25 13.03
CA THR A 77 0.52 5.18 13.54
C THR A 77 1.58 5.49 12.49
N GLY A 78 1.24 5.27 11.21
CA GLY A 78 2.19 5.32 10.10
C GLY A 78 3.09 4.09 10.01
N THR A 79 2.85 3.06 10.82
CA THR A 79 3.61 1.80 10.74
C THR A 79 3.18 0.95 9.56
N VAL A 80 4.05 0.08 9.10
CA VAL A 80 3.81 -0.77 7.93
C VAL A 80 3.98 -2.24 8.30
N ARG A 81 3.09 -3.07 7.80
CA ARG A 81 3.21 -4.53 7.77
C ARG A 81 3.37 -4.97 6.32
N GLY A 82 4.16 -6.00 6.08
CA GLY A 82 4.34 -6.47 4.72
C GLY A 82 4.79 -7.92 4.66
N ILE A 83 4.46 -8.57 3.57
CA ILE A 83 4.94 -9.90 3.21
C ILE A 83 5.56 -9.85 1.81
N ILE A 84 6.66 -10.59 1.63
CA ILE A 84 7.35 -10.68 0.35
C ILE A 84 7.05 -12.03 -0.27
N ARG A 85 6.55 -12.03 -1.51
CA ARG A 85 6.21 -13.25 -2.25
C ARG A 85 6.72 -13.17 -3.69
N ARG A 86 6.78 -14.31 -4.37
CA ARG A 86 7.12 -14.35 -5.81
C ARG A 86 5.92 -14.05 -6.72
N GLN A 87 4.74 -14.01 -6.14
CA GLN A 87 3.47 -13.77 -6.82
C GLN A 87 2.53 -13.00 -5.87
N HIS A 88 1.57 -12.29 -6.44
CA HIS A 88 0.54 -11.53 -5.73
C HIS A 88 -0.84 -12.03 -6.17
N ARG A 89 -1.30 -13.13 -5.58
CA ARG A 89 -2.62 -13.72 -5.84
C ARG A 89 -3.51 -13.60 -4.60
N SER A 90 -4.74 -14.03 -4.72
CA SER A 90 -5.69 -14.06 -3.58
C SER A 90 -5.14 -14.83 -2.36
N ALA A 91 -4.34 -15.88 -2.57
CA ALA A 91 -3.71 -16.64 -1.50
C ALA A 91 -2.73 -15.79 -0.69
N GLU A 92 -1.86 -15.04 -1.36
CA GLU A 92 -0.89 -14.14 -0.73
C GLU A 92 -1.60 -12.96 -0.05
N PHE A 93 -2.67 -12.43 -0.64
CA PHE A 93 -3.49 -11.42 0.02
C PHE A 93 -4.15 -11.96 1.30
N ILE A 94 -4.67 -13.18 1.29
CA ILE A 94 -5.22 -13.83 2.50
C ILE A 94 -4.12 -14.01 3.57
N GLU A 95 -2.86 -14.25 3.20
CA GLU A 95 -1.75 -14.29 4.17
C GLU A 95 -1.54 -12.92 4.84
N LEU A 96 -1.60 -11.82 4.08
CA LEU A 96 -1.55 -10.48 4.67
C LEU A 96 -2.73 -10.24 5.60
N LEU A 97 -3.96 -10.63 5.21
CA LEU A 97 -5.13 -10.54 6.10
C LEU A 97 -4.95 -11.36 7.40
N ARG A 98 -4.34 -12.55 7.32
CA ARG A 98 -4.03 -13.36 8.51
C ARG A 98 -3.01 -12.70 9.42
N LEU A 99 -1.99 -12.05 8.85
CA LEU A 99 -1.02 -11.28 9.61
C LEU A 99 -1.71 -10.16 10.41
N LEU A 100 -2.53 -9.36 9.74
CA LEU A 100 -3.29 -8.29 10.40
C LEU A 100 -4.28 -8.84 11.43
N ASP A 101 -4.96 -9.95 11.12
CA ASP A 101 -5.91 -10.60 12.04
C ASP A 101 -5.23 -11.14 13.32
N ALA A 102 -3.97 -11.55 13.23
CA ALA A 102 -3.19 -12.03 14.36
C ALA A 102 -2.67 -10.90 15.26
N GLU A 103 -2.31 -9.76 14.69
CA GLU A 103 -1.72 -8.63 15.42
C GLU A 103 -2.76 -7.71 16.06
N VAL A 104 -3.90 -7.50 15.40
CA VAL A 104 -4.96 -6.59 15.89
C VAL A 104 -5.82 -7.28 16.95
N PRO A 105 -6.11 -6.65 18.10
CA PRO A 105 -6.98 -7.22 19.13
C PRO A 105 -8.32 -7.72 18.59
N ARG A 106 -8.78 -8.87 19.06
CA ARG A 106 -10.01 -9.54 18.57
C ARG A 106 -11.29 -8.72 18.76
N THR A 107 -11.27 -7.73 19.62
CA THR A 107 -12.40 -6.83 19.92
C THR A 107 -12.51 -5.66 18.93
N GLN A 108 -11.53 -5.48 18.05
CA GLN A 108 -11.48 -4.37 17.11
C GLN A 108 -11.82 -4.81 15.68
N VAL A 109 -12.36 -3.89 14.90
CA VAL A 109 -12.56 -4.02 13.46
C VAL A 109 -11.27 -3.66 12.74
N ILE A 110 -10.93 -4.38 11.67
CA ILE A 110 -9.81 -4.04 10.77
C ILE A 110 -10.38 -3.34 9.56
N HIS A 111 -10.15 -2.04 9.45
CA HIS A 111 -10.55 -1.24 8.30
C HIS A 111 -9.48 -1.32 7.22
N LEU A 112 -9.87 -1.64 5.99
CA LEU A 112 -8.96 -1.80 4.85
C LEU A 112 -9.37 -0.86 3.72
N ILE A 113 -8.47 0.03 3.33
CA ILE A 113 -8.58 0.89 2.15
C ILE A 113 -7.76 0.23 1.04
N LEU A 114 -8.41 -0.17 -0.05
CA LEU A 114 -7.79 -0.92 -1.14
C LEU A 114 -8.55 -0.72 -2.45
N ASP A 115 -7.91 -1.02 -3.57
CA ASP A 115 -8.51 -0.95 -4.89
C ASP A 115 -9.34 -2.22 -5.22
N PRO A 116 -10.35 -2.12 -6.10
CA PRO A 116 -11.24 -3.22 -6.43
C PRO A 116 -10.66 -4.16 -7.50
N VAL A 117 -9.39 -4.58 -7.36
CA VAL A 117 -8.79 -5.55 -8.29
C VAL A 117 -9.28 -6.98 -8.02
N ARG A 118 -9.12 -7.85 -9.01
CA ARG A 118 -9.65 -9.22 -8.95
C ARG A 118 -9.14 -10.02 -7.75
N LEU A 119 -7.90 -9.82 -7.35
CA LEU A 119 -7.32 -10.57 -6.23
C LEU A 119 -8.00 -10.24 -4.90
N HIS A 120 -8.41 -8.97 -4.69
CA HIS A 120 -9.11 -8.51 -3.48
C HIS A 120 -10.58 -8.93 -3.47
N CYS A 121 -11.20 -9.10 -4.65
CA CYS A 121 -12.61 -9.43 -4.82
C CYS A 121 -12.86 -10.91 -5.17
N SER A 122 -11.87 -11.79 -4.99
CA SER A 122 -12.00 -13.20 -5.37
C SER A 122 -12.95 -13.98 -4.45
N ALA A 123 -13.45 -15.12 -4.94
CA ALA A 123 -14.28 -16.01 -4.14
C ALA A 123 -13.57 -16.56 -2.90
N GLU A 124 -12.24 -16.77 -2.99
CA GLU A 124 -11.41 -17.24 -1.87
C GLU A 124 -11.32 -16.18 -0.77
N VAL A 125 -11.12 -14.92 -1.14
CA VAL A 125 -11.13 -13.78 -0.20
C VAL A 125 -12.50 -13.62 0.43
N ALA A 126 -13.57 -13.66 -0.37
CA ALA A 126 -14.94 -13.57 0.12
C ALA A 126 -15.25 -14.69 1.13
N ALA A 127 -14.84 -15.94 0.84
CA ALA A 127 -15.01 -17.07 1.75
C ALA A 127 -14.19 -16.88 3.06
N TYR A 128 -12.96 -16.37 2.96
CA TYR A 128 -12.15 -16.07 4.13
C TYR A 128 -12.79 -15.03 5.05
N ILE A 129 -13.35 -13.96 4.47
CA ILE A 129 -14.04 -12.88 5.19
C ILE A 129 -15.36 -13.38 5.79
N ALA A 130 -16.15 -14.20 5.06
CA ALA A 130 -17.41 -14.73 5.55
C ALA A 130 -17.29 -15.55 6.84
N LEU A 131 -16.14 -16.21 7.07
CA LEU A 131 -15.83 -16.91 8.31
C LEU A 131 -15.45 -15.97 9.47
N ARG A 132 -15.38 -14.67 9.24
CA ARG A 132 -14.97 -13.65 10.20
C ARG A 132 -15.93 -12.45 10.17
N PRO A 133 -17.22 -12.66 10.46
CA PRO A 133 -18.22 -11.59 10.41
C PRO A 133 -17.75 -10.43 11.31
N TRP A 134 -17.99 -9.18 10.89
CA TRP A 134 -17.62 -7.92 11.55
C TRP A 134 -16.10 -7.64 11.69
N ARG A 135 -15.21 -8.59 11.43
CA ARG A 135 -13.76 -8.44 11.67
C ARG A 135 -13.08 -7.52 10.68
N PHE A 136 -13.49 -7.56 9.40
CA PHE A 136 -12.92 -6.76 8.33
C PHE A 136 -13.97 -5.84 7.72
N ARG A 137 -13.61 -4.57 7.51
CA ARG A 137 -14.42 -3.60 6.77
C ARG A 137 -13.61 -3.02 5.63
N PHE A 138 -14.10 -3.20 4.41
CA PHE A 138 -13.45 -2.74 3.19
C PHE A 138 -14.00 -1.37 2.78
N HIS A 139 -13.09 -0.44 2.49
CA HIS A 139 -13.33 0.88 1.93
C HIS A 139 -12.68 0.91 0.56
N TRP A 140 -13.51 0.84 -0.48
CA TRP A 140 -13.03 0.67 -1.83
C TRP A 140 -12.58 1.99 -2.45
N LEU A 141 -11.35 2.02 -2.97
CA LEU A 141 -10.88 3.10 -3.82
C LEU A 141 -11.71 3.16 -5.11
N PRO A 142 -11.95 4.36 -5.67
CA PRO A 142 -12.48 4.46 -7.02
C PRO A 142 -11.55 3.81 -8.04
N LEU A 143 -12.08 3.36 -9.17
CA LEU A 143 -11.28 2.80 -10.25
C LEU A 143 -10.18 3.79 -10.71
N HIS A 144 -8.96 3.29 -10.84
CA HIS A 144 -7.77 4.07 -11.25
C HIS A 144 -7.42 5.24 -10.32
N ALA A 145 -7.74 5.14 -9.03
CA ALA A 145 -7.49 6.19 -8.05
C ALA A 145 -6.61 5.72 -6.87
N SER A 146 -5.64 4.82 -7.10
CA SER A 146 -4.68 4.34 -6.09
C SER A 146 -3.92 5.50 -5.43
N TRP A 147 -3.69 6.61 -6.15
CA TRP A 147 -3.07 7.83 -5.64
C TRP A 147 -3.82 8.49 -4.45
N LEU A 148 -5.07 8.09 -4.17
CA LEU A 148 -5.81 8.47 -2.98
C LEU A 148 -5.36 7.70 -1.73
N SER A 149 -4.59 6.64 -1.87
CA SER A 149 -4.13 5.80 -0.76
C SER A 149 -2.76 6.26 -0.23
N PHE A 150 -2.61 6.34 1.09
CA PHE A 150 -1.33 6.71 1.72
C PHE A 150 -0.21 5.70 1.47
N ILE A 151 -0.53 4.44 1.18
CA ILE A 151 0.47 3.41 0.88
C ILE A 151 1.33 3.78 -0.33
N GLU A 152 0.79 4.48 -1.33
CA GLU A 152 1.53 4.93 -2.51
C GLU A 152 2.66 5.91 -2.15
N ALA A 153 2.39 6.81 -1.20
CA ALA A 153 3.42 7.71 -0.68
C ALA A 153 4.52 6.93 0.06
N TRP A 154 4.15 5.89 0.82
CA TRP A 154 5.11 5.02 1.45
C TRP A 154 5.91 4.17 0.44
N PHE A 155 5.29 3.65 -0.60
CA PHE A 155 6.00 2.96 -1.69
C PHE A 155 7.01 3.85 -2.40
N ALA A 156 6.74 5.15 -2.51
CA ALA A 156 7.73 6.11 -3.01
C ALA A 156 8.94 6.24 -2.07
N ILE A 157 8.72 6.23 -0.75
CA ILE A 157 9.79 6.23 0.27
C ILE A 157 10.63 4.94 0.16
N LEU A 158 9.99 3.77 0.13
CA LEU A 158 10.64 2.47 -0.05
C LEU A 158 11.49 2.46 -1.31
N SER A 159 10.93 2.89 -2.44
CA SER A 159 11.62 2.93 -3.73
C SER A 159 12.88 3.79 -3.67
N LYS A 160 12.78 4.99 -3.09
CA LYS A 160 13.88 5.97 -3.04
C LYS A 160 14.94 5.62 -1.99
N LYS A 161 14.52 5.12 -0.82
CA LYS A 161 15.43 4.95 0.33
C LYS A 161 16.02 3.53 0.42
N CYS A 162 15.29 2.52 -0.04
CA CYS A 162 15.69 1.12 -0.03
C CYS A 162 16.05 0.64 -1.45
N LEU A 163 15.06 0.46 -2.32
CA LEU A 163 15.23 -0.27 -3.57
C LEU A 163 16.23 0.37 -4.56
N ALA A 164 16.28 1.71 -4.63
CA ALA A 164 17.21 2.42 -5.52
C ALA A 164 18.68 2.26 -5.13
N ARG A 165 18.98 1.77 -3.91
CA ARG A 165 20.32 1.68 -3.34
C ARG A 165 20.77 0.26 -3.03
N SER A 166 19.86 -0.70 -3.06
CA SER A 166 20.12 -2.09 -2.69
C SER A 166 20.49 -2.93 -3.90
N GLU A 167 21.44 -3.83 -3.69
CA GLU A 167 21.74 -4.93 -4.59
C GLU A 167 20.96 -6.14 -4.11
N LEU A 168 19.94 -6.53 -4.87
CA LEU A 168 19.04 -7.62 -4.51
C LEU A 168 19.47 -8.86 -5.30
N ALA A 169 20.47 -9.55 -4.80
CA ALA A 169 21.16 -10.64 -5.51
C ALA A 169 20.26 -11.87 -5.77
N ASP A 170 19.38 -12.17 -4.83
CA ASP A 170 18.41 -13.25 -4.94
C ASP A 170 17.11 -12.89 -4.19
N PHE A 171 16.13 -13.80 -4.22
CA PHE A 171 14.84 -13.56 -3.58
C PHE A 171 14.96 -13.45 -2.05
N ALA A 172 15.84 -14.21 -1.41
CA ALA A 172 16.04 -14.15 0.03
C ALA A 172 16.64 -12.81 0.44
N ALA A 173 17.71 -12.38 -0.24
CA ALA A 173 18.31 -11.06 -0.04
C ALA A 173 17.32 -9.90 -0.27
N ALA A 174 16.44 -10.02 -1.29
CA ALA A 174 15.40 -9.03 -1.53
C ALA A 174 14.37 -9.00 -0.40
N SER A 175 13.94 -10.18 0.08
CA SER A 175 13.01 -10.30 1.20
C SER A 175 13.59 -9.71 2.47
N ASP A 176 14.80 -10.11 2.86
CA ASP A 176 15.47 -9.63 4.07
C ASP A 176 15.69 -8.12 4.03
N THR A 177 16.21 -7.59 2.92
CA THR A 177 16.45 -6.15 2.74
C THR A 177 15.17 -5.33 2.90
N ILE A 178 14.05 -5.77 2.32
CA ILE A 178 12.79 -5.02 2.39
C ILE A 178 12.17 -5.14 3.79
N LEU A 179 12.20 -6.31 4.41
CA LEU A 179 11.66 -6.51 5.76
C LEU A 179 12.48 -5.76 6.81
N ASP A 180 13.82 -5.74 6.70
CA ASP A 180 14.69 -4.93 7.55
C ASP A 180 14.44 -3.43 7.39
N PHE A 181 14.20 -2.98 6.14
CA PHE A 181 13.80 -1.61 5.90
C PHE A 181 12.46 -1.28 6.56
N ILE A 182 11.45 -2.16 6.47
CA ILE A 182 10.15 -1.99 7.14
C ILE A 182 10.35 -1.91 8.66
N ALA A 183 11.14 -2.81 9.25
CA ALA A 183 11.43 -2.80 10.69
C ALA A 183 12.12 -1.51 11.14
N THR A 184 13.15 -1.07 10.40
CA THR A 184 13.86 0.19 10.65
C THR A 184 12.95 1.40 10.49
N TYR A 185 12.12 1.44 9.43
CA TYR A 185 11.14 2.49 9.21
C TYR A 185 10.14 2.57 10.35
N ASN A 186 9.59 1.44 10.77
CA ASN A 186 8.62 1.37 11.86
C ASN A 186 9.21 1.85 13.20
N THR A 187 10.48 1.55 13.45
CA THR A 187 11.15 1.94 14.71
C THR A 187 11.51 3.42 14.77
N HIS A 188 11.96 4.00 13.64
CA HIS A 188 12.61 5.31 13.66
C HIS A 188 11.89 6.39 12.86
N HIS A 189 10.99 6.03 11.93
CA HIS A 189 10.43 6.95 10.94
C HIS A 189 8.92 6.88 10.80
N ALA A 190 8.24 5.93 11.46
CA ALA A 190 6.81 5.80 11.38
C ALA A 190 6.12 7.03 11.98
N HIS A 191 5.20 7.60 11.22
CA HIS A 191 4.34 8.69 11.65
C HIS A 191 3.10 8.75 10.75
N PRO A 192 1.96 9.21 11.24
CA PRO A 192 0.77 9.40 10.43
C PRO A 192 1.02 10.33 9.25
N PHE A 193 0.53 9.96 8.07
CA PHE A 193 0.58 10.85 6.91
C PHE A 193 -0.58 11.85 6.95
N THR A 194 -0.40 13.00 6.30
CA THR A 194 -1.41 14.05 6.26
C THR A 194 -1.67 14.53 4.83
N TRP A 195 -2.93 14.81 4.53
CA TRP A 195 -3.37 15.37 3.25
C TRP A 195 -3.08 16.88 3.13
N LYS A 196 -1.81 17.28 2.91
CA LYS A 196 -1.45 18.71 2.82
C LYS A 196 -2.03 19.41 1.59
N LYS A 197 -1.96 18.76 0.42
CA LYS A 197 -2.42 19.34 -0.86
C LYS A 197 -3.80 18.84 -1.31
N GLY A 198 -4.27 17.76 -0.77
CA GLY A 198 -5.53 17.11 -1.16
C GLY A 198 -6.77 17.67 -0.51
N ILE A 199 -6.66 18.49 0.55
CA ILE A 199 -7.82 18.99 1.31
C ILE A 199 -8.77 19.83 0.43
N ARG A 200 -8.24 20.64 -0.49
CA ARG A 200 -9.07 21.41 -1.44
C ARG A 200 -9.80 20.51 -2.44
N PHE A 201 -9.18 19.41 -2.82
CA PHE A 201 -9.80 18.41 -3.69
C PHE A 201 -10.95 17.72 -2.93
N TYR A 202 -10.73 17.31 -1.71
CA TYR A 202 -11.74 16.72 -0.83
C TYR A 202 -12.97 17.64 -0.68
N HIS A 203 -12.79 18.92 -0.33
CA HIS A 203 -13.92 19.85 -0.20
C HIS A 203 -14.73 19.97 -1.50
N ARG A 204 -14.07 20.07 -2.66
CA ARG A 204 -14.77 20.09 -3.96
C ARG A 204 -15.57 18.81 -4.22
N LEU A 205 -15.09 17.64 -3.80
CA LEU A 205 -15.81 16.38 -3.92
C LEU A 205 -17.03 16.35 -3.00
N LYS A 206 -16.91 16.84 -1.78
CA LYS A 206 -18.04 16.94 -0.83
C LYS A 206 -19.15 17.86 -1.36
N ASP A 207 -18.79 19.03 -1.87
CA ASP A 207 -19.75 19.97 -2.45
C ASP A 207 -20.49 19.33 -3.63
N LYS A 208 -19.78 18.58 -4.47
CA LYS A 208 -20.35 17.86 -5.60
C LYS A 208 -21.31 16.75 -5.14
N LEU A 209 -20.92 15.98 -4.13
CA LEU A 209 -21.76 14.91 -3.57
C LEU A 209 -23.07 15.49 -2.98
N ALA A 210 -22.98 16.59 -2.23
CA ALA A 210 -24.12 17.28 -1.65
C ALA A 210 -25.07 17.83 -2.73
N GLY A 211 -24.52 18.42 -3.81
CA GLY A 211 -25.30 18.93 -4.95
C GLY A 211 -26.03 17.81 -5.70
N SER A 212 -25.39 16.64 -5.88
CA SER A 212 -26.03 15.49 -6.53
C SER A 212 -27.16 14.92 -5.67
N ALA A 213 -27.02 14.88 -4.35
CA ALA A 213 -28.06 14.40 -3.44
C ALA A 213 -29.32 15.29 -3.48
N LEU A 214 -29.14 16.61 -3.58
CA LEU A 214 -30.24 17.57 -3.71
C LEU A 214 -30.96 17.44 -5.06
N ALA A 215 -30.24 17.14 -6.13
CA ALA A 215 -30.81 16.97 -7.48
C ALA A 215 -31.64 15.67 -7.62
N VAL A 216 -31.38 14.65 -6.81
CA VAL A 216 -32.15 13.37 -6.80
C VAL A 216 -33.41 13.47 -5.93
N ALA A 217 -33.44 14.44 -4.98
CA ALA A 217 -34.56 14.65 -4.05
C ALA A 217 -35.60 15.68 -4.56
N ALA A 218 -35.35 16.33 -5.69
CA ALA A 218 -36.22 17.30 -6.38
C ALA A 218 -36.92 16.68 -7.60
#